data_d9b700dc9ee76099c43c913c81b1d427
#
_entry.id   d9b700dc9ee76099c43c913c81b1d427
#
_cell.length_a   1.000
_cell.length_b   1.000
_cell.length_c   1.000
_cell.angle_alpha   90.00
_cell.angle_beta   90.00
_cell.angle_gamma   90.00
#
_symmetry.space_group_name_H-M   'P 1'
#
loop_
_entity.id
_entity.type
_entity.pdbx_description
1 polymer ?
#
loop_
_entity_poly.entity_id
_entity_poly.type
_entity_poly.pdbx_seq_one_letter_code
_entity_poly.pdbx_strand_id
1 'polypeptide(L)'
;MARPNKTTNSKRGVFFRRAVSGECGTELLELALVLPLLMVMLIGIVDFGEAWALKDKLAGAARDGARAAIANFNDTMNPQCPAATPCSVQAAAGAAIAALNNASVNTCGLDPSTTAPVAGTFTWTYTAACANPLTIEIERAVPEVVDGTTSLCTRVTLTYPYSWTFSNMAGLLGNRFVTSTITLSGAEMMANLN
;
A
#
# COMPACT_ATOMS: atom_id res chain seq x y z
N MET A 1 43.50 88.04 -12.14
CA MET A 1 43.57 86.75 -12.83
C MET A 1 42.75 85.74 -12.04
N ALA A 2 41.51 85.49 -12.44
CA ALA A 2 40.64 84.57 -11.78
C ALA A 2 40.30 83.48 -12.82
N ARG A 3 40.51 82.21 -12.51
CA ARG A 3 40.13 81.03 -13.33
C ARG A 3 38.71 80.58 -12.97
N PRO A 4 37.88 80.29 -13.92
CA PRO A 4 36.55 79.76 -13.64
C PRO A 4 36.62 78.27 -13.32
N ASN A 5 35.89 77.88 -12.31
CA ASN A 5 35.73 76.51 -11.81
C ASN A 5 34.68 75.77 -12.72
N LYS A 6 35.11 74.67 -13.29
CA LYS A 6 34.33 73.82 -14.17
C LYS A 6 33.57 72.79 -13.36
N THR A 7 32.29 73.04 -13.10
CA THR A 7 31.41 72.05 -12.49
C THR A 7 31.07 70.91 -13.47
N THR A 8 31.62 69.76 -13.21
CA THR A 8 31.24 68.50 -13.91
C THR A 8 29.92 68.00 -13.37
N ASN A 9 28.91 68.12 -14.20
CA ASN A 9 27.57 67.62 -13.93
C ASN A 9 27.56 66.07 -14.13
N SER A 10 27.60 65.33 -13.04
CA SER A 10 27.51 63.87 -13.02
C SER A 10 26.05 63.46 -13.30
N LYS A 11 25.77 63.07 -14.51
CA LYS A 11 24.53 62.36 -14.87
C LYS A 11 24.64 60.93 -14.34
N ARG A 12 24.46 60.74 -13.06
CA ARG A 12 24.18 59.43 -12.46
C ARG A 12 22.67 59.21 -12.44
N GLY A 13 22.30 58.18 -13.06
CA GLY A 13 21.09 57.47 -12.66
C GLY A 13 19.94 57.69 -13.61
N VAL A 14 19.50 56.79 -14.08
CA VAL A 14 18.17 56.34 -14.48
C VAL A 14 18.39 55.18 -15.45
N PHE A 15 18.99 54.12 -14.94
CA PHE A 15 19.06 52.87 -15.69
C PHE A 15 18.39 51.69 -15.01
N PHE A 16 17.65 51.94 -13.90
CA PHE A 16 17.11 50.80 -13.13
C PHE A 16 15.58 50.85 -12.95
N ARG A 17 14.84 51.47 -13.85
CA ARG A 17 13.38 51.56 -13.73
C ARG A 17 12.61 51.14 -14.96
N ARG A 18 13.13 50.17 -15.74
CA ARG A 18 12.43 49.72 -16.94
C ARG A 18 12.35 48.22 -17.13
N ALA A 19 12.19 47.47 -16.04
CA ALA A 19 12.12 46.02 -16.11
C ALA A 19 10.95 45.39 -15.32
N VAL A 20 9.93 46.16 -14.94
CA VAL A 20 8.75 45.57 -14.27
C VAL A 20 7.48 46.26 -14.79
N SER A 21 7.25 46.18 -16.08
CA SER A 21 5.94 46.46 -16.68
C SER A 21 5.79 45.57 -17.91
N GLY A 22 5.72 44.26 -17.66
CA GLY A 22 5.40 43.25 -18.63
C GLY A 22 4.41 42.30 -18.00
N GLU A 23 3.35 42.00 -18.66
CA GLU A 23 2.32 41.01 -18.33
C GLU A 23 2.90 39.65 -17.99
N CYS A 24 4.15 39.35 -18.43
CA CYS A 24 4.92 38.15 -18.09
C CYS A 24 5.18 37.94 -16.57
N GLY A 25 5.16 38.98 -15.75
CA GLY A 25 5.39 38.84 -14.31
C GLY A 25 4.19 38.28 -13.55
N THR A 26 2.99 38.59 -14.00
CA THR A 26 1.74 38.06 -13.43
C THR A 26 1.54 36.60 -13.80
N GLU A 27 1.84 36.21 -15.02
CA GLU A 27 1.78 34.82 -15.47
C GLU A 27 2.75 33.91 -14.71
N LEU A 28 3.98 34.40 -14.44
CA LEU A 28 4.95 33.67 -13.63
C LEU A 28 4.50 33.51 -12.18
N LEU A 29 3.86 34.54 -11.61
CA LEU A 29 3.34 34.48 -10.24
C LEU A 29 2.16 33.50 -10.16
N GLU A 30 1.27 33.49 -11.14
CA GLU A 30 0.15 32.56 -11.23
C GLU A 30 0.64 31.11 -11.36
N LEU A 31 1.62 30.88 -12.25
CA LEU A 31 2.25 29.55 -12.39
C LEU A 31 2.93 29.11 -11.09
N ALA A 32 3.64 30.01 -10.41
CA ALA A 32 4.32 29.70 -9.15
C ALA A 32 3.34 29.32 -8.02
N LEU A 33 2.11 29.81 -8.07
CA LEU A 33 1.06 29.49 -7.11
C LEU A 33 0.34 28.18 -7.46
N VAL A 34 0.15 27.90 -8.76
CA VAL A 34 -0.52 26.68 -9.22
C VAL A 34 0.39 25.46 -9.18
N LEU A 35 1.70 25.64 -9.41
CA LEU A 35 2.67 24.55 -9.47
C LEU A 35 2.71 23.68 -8.21
N PRO A 36 2.77 24.20 -6.98
CA PRO A 36 2.74 23.38 -5.76
C PRO A 36 1.41 22.61 -5.62
N LEU A 37 0.28 23.18 -6.05
CA LEU A 37 -1.00 22.50 -6.04
C LEU A 37 -1.02 21.31 -7.00
N LEU A 38 -0.49 21.47 -8.21
CA LEU A 38 -0.35 20.38 -9.18
C LEU A 38 0.59 19.29 -8.67
N MET A 39 1.69 19.64 -8.02
CA MET A 39 2.61 18.68 -7.41
C MET A 39 1.91 17.82 -6.36
N VAL A 40 1.13 18.41 -5.47
CA VAL A 40 0.36 17.68 -4.46
C VAL A 40 -0.63 16.71 -5.11
N MET A 41 -1.33 17.15 -6.16
CA MET A 41 -2.26 16.29 -6.90
C MET A 41 -1.55 15.11 -7.58
N LEU A 42 -0.40 15.35 -8.21
CA LEU A 42 0.39 14.29 -8.85
C LEU A 42 0.85 13.23 -7.85
N ILE A 43 1.37 13.66 -6.70
CA ILE A 43 1.80 12.74 -5.65
C ILE A 43 0.61 11.91 -5.15
N GLY A 44 -0.55 12.54 -4.93
CA GLY A 44 -1.77 11.84 -4.52
C GLY A 44 -2.22 10.77 -5.51
N ILE A 45 -2.13 11.05 -6.82
CA ILE A 45 -2.47 10.08 -7.88
C ILE A 45 -1.51 8.88 -7.86
N VAL A 46 -0.21 9.12 -7.70
CA VAL A 46 0.79 8.05 -7.65
C VAL A 46 0.57 7.17 -6.40
N ASP A 47 0.44 7.77 -5.22
CA ASP A 47 0.19 7.05 -3.98
C ASP A 47 -1.07 6.19 -4.04
N PHE A 48 -2.16 6.75 -4.57
CA PHE A 48 -3.40 6.00 -4.73
C PHE A 48 -3.25 4.85 -5.72
N GLY A 49 -2.52 5.04 -6.81
CA GLY A 49 -2.21 3.99 -7.78
C GLY A 49 -1.44 2.83 -7.16
N GLU A 50 -0.44 3.11 -6.33
CA GLU A 50 0.33 2.10 -5.61
C GLU A 50 -0.52 1.33 -4.60
N ALA A 51 -1.37 2.02 -3.83
CA ALA A 51 -2.29 1.39 -2.88
C ALA A 51 -3.29 0.47 -3.60
N TRP A 52 -3.82 0.91 -4.74
CA TRP A 52 -4.73 0.10 -5.56
C TRP A 52 -4.05 -1.14 -6.11
N ALA A 53 -2.85 -0.98 -6.69
CA ALA A 53 -2.06 -2.09 -7.21
C ALA A 53 -1.72 -3.11 -6.12
N LEU A 54 -1.40 -2.64 -4.90
CA LEU A 54 -1.16 -3.54 -3.78
C LEU A 54 -2.42 -4.31 -3.38
N LYS A 55 -3.59 -3.65 -3.36
CA LYS A 55 -4.87 -4.30 -3.07
C LYS A 55 -5.17 -5.42 -4.07
N ASP A 56 -4.93 -5.20 -5.36
CA ASP A 56 -5.11 -6.22 -6.40
C ASP A 56 -4.15 -7.41 -6.21
N LYS A 57 -2.90 -7.16 -5.82
CA LYS A 57 -1.94 -8.20 -5.48
C LYS A 57 -2.40 -9.04 -4.28
N LEU A 58 -2.94 -8.40 -3.24
CA LEU A 58 -3.48 -9.09 -2.08
C LEU A 58 -4.68 -9.96 -2.44
N ALA A 59 -5.62 -9.45 -3.27
CA ALA A 59 -6.76 -10.22 -3.73
C ALA A 59 -6.34 -11.41 -4.60
N GLY A 60 -5.37 -11.22 -5.50
CA GLY A 60 -4.79 -12.30 -6.28
C GLY A 60 -4.17 -13.40 -5.40
N ALA A 61 -3.36 -13.01 -4.43
CA ALA A 61 -2.73 -13.93 -3.49
C ALA A 61 -3.76 -14.67 -2.60
N ALA A 62 -4.83 -13.97 -2.17
CA ALA A 62 -5.93 -14.60 -1.44
C ALA A 62 -6.63 -15.69 -2.27
N ARG A 63 -6.83 -15.41 -3.55
CA ARG A 63 -7.41 -16.37 -4.51
C ARG A 63 -6.54 -17.60 -4.69
N ASP A 64 -5.25 -17.43 -4.86
CA ASP A 64 -4.32 -18.55 -5.00
C ASP A 64 -4.24 -19.38 -3.71
N GLY A 65 -4.25 -18.72 -2.55
CA GLY A 65 -4.35 -19.36 -1.24
C GLY A 65 -5.62 -20.17 -1.08
N ALA A 66 -6.78 -19.60 -1.43
CA ALA A 66 -8.06 -20.29 -1.35
C ALA A 66 -8.12 -21.53 -2.27
N ARG A 67 -7.55 -21.44 -3.49
CA ARG A 67 -7.43 -22.59 -4.41
C ARG A 67 -6.57 -23.69 -3.82
N ALA A 68 -5.44 -23.33 -3.22
CA ALA A 68 -4.54 -24.32 -2.59
C ALA A 68 -5.20 -24.99 -1.37
N ALA A 69 -6.02 -24.27 -0.61
CA ALA A 69 -6.76 -24.81 0.52
C ALA A 69 -7.73 -25.92 0.09
N ILE A 70 -8.53 -25.69 -0.96
CA ILE A 70 -9.52 -26.70 -1.41
C ILE A 70 -8.86 -27.89 -2.13
N ALA A 71 -7.71 -27.67 -2.81
CA ALA A 71 -6.98 -28.76 -3.46
C ALA A 71 -6.39 -29.76 -2.44
N ASN A 72 -6.18 -29.34 -1.20
CA ASN A 72 -5.61 -30.15 -0.12
C ASN A 72 -6.64 -30.46 0.99
N PHE A 73 -7.91 -30.57 0.64
CA PHE A 73 -9.00 -30.69 1.62
C PHE A 73 -8.94 -31.95 2.53
N ASN A 74 -8.33 -33.05 2.06
CA ASN A 74 -8.23 -34.30 2.81
C ASN A 74 -7.11 -34.30 3.86
N ASP A 75 -7.07 -33.30 4.73
CA ASP A 75 -6.01 -33.04 5.67
C ASP A 75 -5.81 -34.08 6.78
N THR A 76 -6.88 -34.83 7.10
CA THR A 76 -6.84 -35.81 8.19
C THR A 76 -6.06 -37.08 7.86
N MET A 77 -5.68 -37.27 6.59
CA MET A 77 -5.02 -38.49 6.11
C MET A 77 -3.54 -38.31 5.81
N ASN A 78 -2.97 -37.10 5.90
CA ASN A 78 -1.55 -36.88 5.60
C ASN A 78 -0.71 -36.74 6.86
N PRO A 79 0.15 -37.72 7.19
CA PRO A 79 1.02 -37.70 8.39
C PRO A 79 2.12 -36.63 8.34
N GLN A 80 2.30 -35.95 7.19
CA GLN A 80 3.32 -34.90 7.00
C GLN A 80 2.95 -33.56 7.56
N CYS A 81 1.66 -33.32 7.89
CA CYS A 81 1.21 -32.05 8.43
C CYS A 81 1.10 -32.14 9.96
N PRO A 82 1.62 -31.15 10.69
CA PRO A 82 1.49 -31.07 12.12
C PRO A 82 0.04 -31.17 12.58
N ALA A 83 -0.27 -31.94 13.61
CA ALA A 83 -1.64 -32.13 14.12
C ALA A 83 -2.32 -30.79 14.55
N ALA A 84 -1.51 -29.76 14.85
CA ALA A 84 -2.01 -28.44 15.24
C ALA A 84 -2.36 -27.53 14.06
N THR A 85 -1.90 -27.87 12.82
CA THR A 85 -2.16 -27.05 11.63
C THR A 85 -2.52 -27.97 10.47
N PRO A 86 -3.76 -27.89 9.97
CA PRO A 86 -4.19 -28.68 8.81
C PRO A 86 -3.32 -28.40 7.57
N CYS A 87 -3.03 -29.43 6.78
CA CYS A 87 -2.23 -29.30 5.56
C CYS A 87 -2.83 -28.29 4.57
N SER A 88 -4.15 -28.20 4.46
CA SER A 88 -4.83 -27.23 3.63
C SER A 88 -4.55 -25.80 4.06
N VAL A 89 -4.46 -25.55 5.38
CA VAL A 89 -4.15 -24.24 5.95
C VAL A 89 -2.71 -23.85 5.63
N GLN A 90 -1.78 -24.78 5.81
CA GLN A 90 -0.38 -24.54 5.48
C GLN A 90 -0.18 -24.34 3.97
N ALA A 91 -0.85 -25.14 3.13
CA ALA A 91 -0.81 -25.01 1.69
C ALA A 91 -1.41 -23.67 1.22
N ALA A 92 -2.52 -23.24 1.84
CA ALA A 92 -3.13 -21.95 1.57
C ALA A 92 -2.19 -20.78 1.88
N ALA A 93 -1.60 -20.78 3.07
CA ALA A 93 -0.64 -19.74 3.47
C ALA A 93 0.60 -19.75 2.57
N GLY A 94 1.13 -20.94 2.25
CA GLY A 94 2.28 -21.08 1.35
C GLY A 94 2.02 -20.54 -0.06
N ALA A 95 0.87 -20.87 -0.65
CA ALA A 95 0.47 -20.37 -1.97
C ALA A 95 0.28 -18.85 -1.98
N ALA A 96 -0.38 -18.30 -0.95
CA ALA A 96 -0.58 -16.86 -0.82
C ALA A 96 0.77 -16.12 -0.68
N ILE A 97 1.69 -16.62 0.13
CA ILE A 97 3.02 -16.03 0.30
C ILE A 97 3.84 -16.12 -1.00
N ALA A 98 3.80 -17.25 -1.70
CA ALA A 98 4.48 -17.41 -2.97
C ALA A 98 3.96 -16.40 -4.02
N ALA A 99 2.64 -16.20 -4.09
CA ALA A 99 2.02 -15.21 -4.98
C ALA A 99 2.46 -13.77 -4.62
N LEU A 100 2.50 -13.41 -3.33
CA LEU A 100 2.97 -12.10 -2.87
C LEU A 100 4.46 -11.88 -3.18
N ASN A 101 5.31 -12.88 -2.96
CA ASN A 101 6.73 -12.80 -3.27
C ASN A 101 6.96 -12.62 -4.79
N ASN A 102 6.21 -13.34 -5.63
CA ASN A 102 6.25 -13.18 -7.08
C ASN A 102 5.78 -11.78 -7.53
N ALA A 103 4.85 -11.18 -6.77
CA ALA A 103 4.38 -9.82 -6.99
C ALA A 103 5.29 -8.75 -6.35
N SER A 104 6.45 -9.16 -5.80
CA SER A 104 7.42 -8.28 -5.11
C SER A 104 6.82 -7.52 -3.92
N VAL A 105 5.88 -8.13 -3.21
CA VAL A 105 5.36 -7.62 -1.94
C VAL A 105 6.21 -8.16 -0.80
N ASN A 106 6.62 -7.28 0.12
CA ASN A 106 7.43 -7.69 1.26
C ASN A 106 6.59 -8.50 2.26
N THR A 107 6.86 -9.80 2.34
CA THR A 107 6.22 -10.73 3.28
C THR A 107 6.98 -10.86 4.61
N CYS A 108 8.03 -10.05 4.82
CA CYS A 108 8.91 -10.11 6.01
C CYS A 108 9.50 -11.51 6.28
N GLY A 109 9.69 -12.30 5.23
CA GLY A 109 10.22 -13.68 5.36
C GLY A 109 9.26 -14.62 6.07
N LEU A 110 7.96 -14.33 6.10
CA LEU A 110 6.97 -15.26 6.68
C LEU A 110 7.02 -16.60 5.93
N ASP A 111 7.26 -17.66 6.66
CA ASP A 111 7.29 -19.03 6.15
C ASP A 111 6.29 -19.89 6.95
N PRO A 112 5.20 -20.35 6.33
CA PRO A 112 4.18 -21.13 7.01
C PRO A 112 4.66 -22.53 7.43
N SER A 113 5.81 -23.00 6.92
CA SER A 113 6.40 -24.28 7.34
C SER A 113 7.11 -24.19 8.69
N THR A 114 7.62 -23.01 9.04
CA THR A 114 8.37 -22.76 10.27
C THR A 114 7.61 -21.90 11.27
N THR A 115 6.65 -21.09 10.80
CA THR A 115 5.84 -20.21 11.64
C THR A 115 4.54 -20.92 12.02
N ALA A 116 4.33 -21.14 13.31
CA ALA A 116 3.07 -21.67 13.79
C ALA A 116 1.99 -20.58 13.76
N PRO A 117 0.79 -20.85 13.21
CA PRO A 117 -0.32 -19.91 13.25
C PRO A 117 -0.94 -19.86 14.64
N VAL A 118 -1.59 -18.76 14.95
CA VAL A 118 -2.52 -18.69 16.08
C VAL A 118 -3.81 -19.42 15.66
N ALA A 119 -4.11 -20.54 16.32
CA ALA A 119 -5.26 -21.37 15.99
C ALA A 119 -6.48 -20.98 16.82
N GLY A 120 -7.60 -20.70 16.14
CA GLY A 120 -8.95 -20.63 16.69
C GLY A 120 -9.73 -21.92 16.42
N THR A 121 -11.06 -21.90 16.57
CA THR A 121 -11.91 -23.09 16.38
C THR A 121 -11.91 -23.56 14.90
N PHE A 122 -12.00 -22.65 13.93
CA PHE A 122 -11.90 -22.90 12.49
C PHE A 122 -11.10 -21.81 11.76
N THR A 123 -10.30 -21.07 12.52
CA THR A 123 -9.54 -19.91 12.03
C THR A 123 -8.09 -20.10 12.38
N TRP A 124 -7.20 -19.84 11.43
CA TRP A 124 -5.75 -19.86 11.62
C TRP A 124 -5.16 -18.55 11.12
N THR A 125 -4.41 -17.90 11.98
CA THR A 125 -3.82 -16.58 11.68
C THR A 125 -2.30 -16.68 11.71
N TYR A 126 -1.68 -16.39 10.57
CA TYR A 126 -0.23 -16.20 10.44
C TYR A 126 0.06 -14.70 10.47
N THR A 127 1.03 -14.30 11.27
CA THR A 127 1.46 -12.89 11.35
C THR A 127 2.96 -12.81 11.14
N ALA A 128 3.39 -11.95 10.22
CA ALA A 128 4.79 -11.71 9.96
C ALA A 128 5.46 -10.95 11.11
N ALA A 129 6.73 -11.27 11.41
CA ALA A 129 7.46 -10.66 12.52
C ALA A 129 8.24 -9.42 12.05
N CYS A 130 7.54 -8.32 11.70
CA CYS A 130 8.16 -7.05 11.31
C CYS A 130 7.33 -5.85 11.74
N ALA A 131 7.85 -4.62 11.52
CA ALA A 131 7.20 -3.38 11.93
C ALA A 131 5.84 -3.14 11.23
N ASN A 132 5.70 -3.63 9.98
CA ASN A 132 4.46 -3.58 9.20
C ASN A 132 4.04 -5.02 8.86
N PRO A 133 3.42 -5.74 9.79
CA PRO A 133 3.19 -7.17 9.64
C PRO A 133 2.11 -7.47 8.59
N LEU A 134 2.45 -8.35 7.63
CA LEU A 134 1.45 -9.06 6.85
C LEU A 134 0.71 -10.02 7.77
N THR A 135 -0.60 -10.03 7.70
CA THR A 135 -1.45 -11.01 8.39
C THR A 135 -2.22 -11.83 7.37
N ILE A 136 -2.19 -13.14 7.52
CA ILE A 136 -2.95 -14.09 6.69
C ILE A 136 -3.90 -14.83 7.62
N GLU A 137 -5.18 -14.64 7.41
CA GLU A 137 -6.24 -15.33 8.14
C GLU A 137 -6.91 -16.34 7.23
N ILE A 138 -7.00 -17.57 7.67
CA ILE A 138 -7.62 -18.67 6.93
C ILE A 138 -8.74 -19.22 7.79
N GLU A 139 -9.97 -19.05 7.33
CA GLU A 139 -11.17 -19.56 7.95
C GLU A 139 -11.68 -20.74 7.15
N ARG A 140 -11.94 -21.88 7.83
CA ARG A 140 -12.52 -23.07 7.23
C ARG A 140 -13.95 -23.26 7.70
N ALA A 141 -14.73 -23.98 6.92
CA ALA A 141 -16.13 -24.30 7.23
C ALA A 141 -17.02 -23.05 7.42
N VAL A 142 -16.73 -21.99 6.67
CA VAL A 142 -17.60 -20.81 6.63
C VAL A 142 -18.87 -21.17 5.87
N PRO A 143 -20.06 -21.11 6.50
CA PRO A 143 -21.30 -21.38 5.79
C PRO A 143 -21.62 -20.20 4.86
N GLU A 144 -21.79 -20.50 3.59
CA GLU A 144 -22.21 -19.54 2.56
C GLU A 144 -23.43 -20.07 1.81
N VAL A 145 -24.37 -19.19 1.55
CA VAL A 145 -25.59 -19.56 0.82
C VAL A 145 -25.39 -19.20 -0.67
N VAL A 146 -25.19 -20.22 -1.49
CA VAL A 146 -25.08 -20.08 -2.94
C VAL A 146 -26.30 -20.75 -3.57
N ASP A 147 -27.05 -20.00 -4.35
CA ASP A 147 -28.29 -20.51 -5.05
C ASP A 147 -29.29 -21.23 -4.11
N GLY A 148 -29.44 -20.72 -2.88
CA GLY A 148 -30.36 -21.28 -1.90
C GLY A 148 -29.87 -22.56 -1.20
N THR A 149 -28.68 -23.04 -1.51
CA THR A 149 -27.97 -24.14 -0.80
C THR A 149 -26.87 -23.63 0.08
N THR A 150 -26.80 -24.10 1.32
CA THR A 150 -25.70 -23.78 2.23
C THR A 150 -24.52 -24.67 1.89
N SER A 151 -23.44 -24.06 1.42
CA SER A 151 -22.16 -24.73 1.18
C SER A 151 -21.13 -24.29 2.21
N LEU A 152 -20.26 -25.21 2.61
CA LEU A 152 -19.12 -24.88 3.45
C LEU A 152 -17.97 -24.37 2.57
N CYS A 153 -17.48 -23.18 2.89
CA CYS A 153 -16.43 -22.52 2.13
C CYS A 153 -15.17 -22.39 2.97
N THR A 154 -14.06 -22.20 2.29
CA THR A 154 -12.81 -21.73 2.88
C THR A 154 -12.58 -20.29 2.46
N ARG A 155 -12.38 -19.40 3.43
CA ARG A 155 -12.05 -17.99 3.22
C ARG A 155 -10.60 -17.74 3.55
N VAL A 156 -9.90 -17.04 2.67
CA VAL A 156 -8.53 -16.58 2.91
C VAL A 156 -8.54 -15.06 2.86
N THR A 157 -8.12 -14.42 3.93
CA THR A 157 -8.04 -12.96 4.07
C THR A 157 -6.61 -12.56 4.30
N LEU A 158 -6.07 -11.70 3.46
CA LEU A 158 -4.76 -11.09 3.62
C LEU A 158 -4.93 -9.64 4.03
N THR A 159 -4.20 -9.24 5.05
CA THR A 159 -4.20 -7.86 5.56
C THR A 159 -2.78 -7.33 5.58
N TYR A 160 -2.57 -6.19 4.97
CA TYR A 160 -1.28 -5.52 4.86
C TYR A 160 -1.39 -4.05 5.27
N PRO A 161 -0.57 -3.56 6.21
CA PRO A 161 -0.53 -2.14 6.56
C PRO A 161 0.23 -1.36 5.49
N TYR A 162 -0.47 -0.46 4.81
CA TYR A 162 0.08 0.45 3.80
C TYR A 162 0.34 1.82 4.42
N SER A 163 1.53 2.35 4.24
CA SER A 163 1.88 3.71 4.65
C SER A 163 1.93 4.63 3.43
N TRP A 164 1.17 5.71 3.47
CA TRP A 164 1.18 6.70 2.38
C TRP A 164 2.53 7.39 2.27
N THR A 165 3.10 7.47 1.09
CA THR A 165 4.34 8.21 0.82
C THR A 165 4.16 9.69 1.10
N PHE A 166 2.96 10.21 0.82
CA PHE A 166 2.57 11.59 1.13
C PHE A 166 2.60 11.91 2.64
N SER A 167 2.39 10.94 3.51
CA SER A 167 2.44 11.17 4.96
C SER A 167 3.84 11.64 5.42
N ASN A 168 4.90 11.19 4.76
CA ASN A 168 6.27 11.60 5.05
C ASN A 168 6.55 13.04 4.59
N MET A 169 5.89 13.51 3.52
CA MET A 169 5.99 14.90 3.06
C MET A 169 5.15 15.88 3.88
N ALA A 170 4.05 15.43 4.47
CA ALA A 170 3.24 16.24 5.36
C ALA A 170 4.01 16.67 6.62
N GLY A 171 5.04 15.93 7.02
CA GLY A 171 6.00 16.34 8.05
C GLY A 171 6.75 17.64 7.74
N LEU A 172 6.92 17.99 6.47
CA LEU A 172 7.51 19.25 6.01
C LEU A 172 6.55 20.45 6.16
N LEU A 173 5.23 20.20 6.17
CA LEU A 173 4.18 21.22 6.23
C LEU A 173 3.65 21.47 7.65
N GLY A 174 4.28 20.88 8.67
CA GLY A 174 3.88 21.01 10.07
C GLY A 174 3.08 19.81 10.57
N ASN A 175 3.56 19.22 11.61
CA ASN A 175 3.29 17.95 12.26
C ASN A 175 1.81 17.67 12.66
N ARG A 176 0.82 18.11 11.89
CA ARG A 176 -0.60 17.92 12.20
C ARG A 176 -1.41 17.14 11.16
N PHE A 177 -0.81 16.71 10.08
CA PHE A 177 -1.51 15.95 9.03
C PHE A 177 -0.99 14.52 8.96
N VAL A 178 -1.71 13.65 9.65
CA VAL A 178 -1.98 12.23 9.37
C VAL A 178 -0.77 11.31 9.20
N THR A 179 -0.34 10.71 10.28
CA THR A 179 0.23 9.37 10.28
C THR A 179 -0.91 8.38 10.04
N SER A 180 -1.38 8.20 8.84
CA SER A 180 -2.39 7.18 8.55
C SER A 180 -1.73 6.04 7.81
N THR A 181 -1.34 5.04 8.57
CA THR A 181 -1.24 3.69 8.05
C THR A 181 -2.66 3.22 7.81
N ILE A 182 -3.01 2.89 6.59
CA ILE A 182 -4.28 2.23 6.28
C ILE A 182 -4.02 0.74 6.15
N THR A 183 -4.98 -0.07 6.59
CA THR A 183 -4.96 -1.50 6.35
C THR A 183 -5.63 -1.81 5.03
N LEU A 184 -4.89 -2.39 4.10
CA LEU A 184 -5.43 -2.93 2.87
C LEU A 184 -5.74 -4.41 3.09
N SER A 185 -6.92 -4.87 2.68
CA SER A 185 -7.29 -6.27 2.75
C SER A 185 -7.72 -6.79 1.40
N GLY A 186 -7.30 -8.02 1.09
CA GLY A 186 -7.81 -8.85 0.01
C GLY A 186 -8.40 -10.13 0.62
N ALA A 187 -9.63 -10.45 0.30
CA ALA A 187 -10.29 -11.66 0.77
C ALA A 187 -10.92 -12.39 -0.42
N GLU A 188 -10.77 -13.71 -0.42
CA GLU A 188 -11.40 -14.59 -1.39
C GLU A 188 -11.99 -15.82 -0.69
N MET A 189 -13.07 -16.31 -1.22
CA MET A 189 -13.80 -17.44 -0.67
C MET A 189 -14.05 -18.49 -1.76
N MET A 190 -13.81 -19.75 -1.43
CA MET A 190 -14.07 -20.87 -2.34
C MET A 190 -14.85 -21.97 -1.65
N ALA A 191 -15.84 -22.51 -2.35
CA ALA A 191 -16.64 -23.62 -1.87
C ALA A 191 -15.79 -24.89 -1.77
N ASN A 192 -15.92 -25.61 -0.67
CA ASN A 192 -15.34 -26.93 -0.51
C ASN A 192 -16.23 -27.92 -1.31
N LEU A 193 -15.75 -28.37 -2.46
CA LEU A 193 -16.44 -29.37 -3.25
C LEU A 193 -16.33 -30.72 -2.52
N ASN A 194 -17.48 -31.26 -2.11
CA ASN A 194 -17.59 -32.62 -1.60
C ASN A 194 -17.54 -33.63 -2.74
#